data_0a0f610c9d64ca10c6bcb666c582180e
#
_entry.id   0a0f610c9d64ca10c6bcb666c582180e
#
_cell.length_a   1.000
_cell.length_b   1.000
_cell.length_c   1.000
_cell.angle_alpha   90.00
_cell.angle_beta   90.00
_cell.angle_gamma   90.00
#
_symmetry.space_group_name_H-M   'P 1'
#
loop_
_entity.id
_entity.type
_entity.pdbx_description
1 polymer ?
#
loop_
_entity_poly.entity_id
_entity_poly.type
_entity_poly.pdbx_seq_one_letter_code
_entity_poly.pdbx_strand_id
1 'polypeptide(L)'
;MKLTIKEIGDITGGQAIGDPSAVVNGVSIDSRLIDKNQLFVPIKAKRNGHDFVSDAIRNGACCHLFSEGKPQGNAVKVNDTLIALQDLAKFERKRITGDVIGITGSVGKTTTKDILFASLRNLTEVHVSKLSFNNELGLPLTILSAESSTKHLILEMGARGPGQIAELAKIANPTIGIVTRVASAHTEFFQDIDHIAETKGALVELLPSSGTAILNNDDPRVAEMSKRTNAEIVTYGLEDATVIARNISINNDLTSNFQITSPWGTATARINIPGVHNVTNALAAISAGLSMGFSLEDLCSSLADIDLSPMRMESKNLKSGALVINDSYNANPTSMNAAIDTLLSSPRKHKYAVVGTMAELGSTSEEAHRQIGSRLTDNGIQWISVAEPKYGGEDVSSWEDALSFITGEKSQNSDAIILIKGSRIAELDQLADALD
;
A
#
# COMPACT_ATOMS: atom_id res chain seq x y z
N MET A 1 2.77 -20.36 -8.37
CA MET A 1 2.21 -20.97 -9.62
C MET A 1 3.10 -22.12 -10.07
N LYS A 2 2.50 -23.26 -10.49
CA LYS A 2 3.18 -24.41 -11.10
C LYS A 2 2.27 -24.98 -12.20
N LEU A 3 2.62 -24.78 -13.48
CA LEU A 3 1.80 -25.14 -14.65
C LEU A 3 2.68 -25.71 -15.76
N THR A 4 2.13 -26.58 -16.59
CA THR A 4 2.74 -26.98 -17.85
C THR A 4 2.54 -25.89 -18.91
N ILE A 5 3.39 -25.88 -19.96
CA ILE A 5 3.25 -24.92 -21.09
C ILE A 5 1.90 -25.10 -21.79
N LYS A 6 1.40 -26.35 -21.87
CA LYS A 6 0.07 -26.62 -22.40
C LYS A 6 -1.02 -25.95 -21.57
N GLU A 7 -0.98 -26.11 -20.24
CA GLU A 7 -1.98 -25.45 -19.34
C GLU A 7 -1.91 -23.93 -19.44
N ILE A 8 -0.71 -23.36 -19.55
CA ILE A 8 -0.57 -21.90 -19.79
C ILE A 8 -1.27 -21.51 -21.09
N GLY A 9 -1.06 -22.26 -22.18
CA GLY A 9 -1.76 -22.04 -23.43
C GLY A 9 -3.28 -22.12 -23.30
N ASP A 10 -3.78 -23.18 -22.66
CA ASP A 10 -5.22 -23.41 -22.44
C ASP A 10 -5.87 -22.28 -21.62
N ILE A 11 -5.20 -21.83 -20.53
CA ILE A 11 -5.69 -20.77 -19.63
C ILE A 11 -5.73 -19.42 -20.34
N THR A 12 -4.69 -19.12 -21.13
CA THR A 12 -4.54 -17.79 -21.79
C THR A 12 -5.18 -17.71 -23.17
N GLY A 13 -5.80 -18.80 -23.63
CA GLY A 13 -6.29 -18.94 -25.01
C GLY A 13 -5.17 -18.85 -26.06
N GLY A 14 -3.94 -19.14 -25.66
CA GLY A 14 -2.72 -19.05 -26.46
C GLY A 14 -2.34 -20.36 -27.13
N GLN A 15 -1.38 -20.26 -28.06
CA GLN A 15 -0.80 -21.42 -28.73
C GLN A 15 0.54 -21.80 -28.10
N ALA A 16 0.63 -22.97 -27.50
CA ALA A 16 1.87 -23.53 -26.97
C ALA A 16 2.83 -23.92 -28.11
N ILE A 17 4.13 -23.63 -27.96
CA ILE A 17 5.21 -23.90 -28.89
C ILE A 17 6.36 -24.55 -28.11
N GLY A 18 6.99 -25.58 -28.66
CA GLY A 18 8.04 -26.35 -28.00
C GLY A 18 7.48 -27.56 -27.26
N ASP A 19 8.02 -27.89 -26.07
CA ASP A 19 7.58 -29.02 -25.27
C ASP A 19 6.36 -28.65 -24.40
N PRO A 20 5.14 -29.14 -24.75
CA PRO A 20 3.92 -28.80 -24.01
C PRO A 20 3.89 -29.34 -22.58
N SER A 21 4.73 -30.36 -22.28
CA SER A 21 4.80 -31.00 -20.96
C SER A 21 5.80 -30.34 -20.00
N ALA A 22 6.64 -29.44 -20.49
CA ALA A 22 7.61 -28.72 -19.67
C ALA A 22 6.89 -27.89 -18.58
N VAL A 23 7.41 -27.98 -17.35
CA VAL A 23 6.80 -27.34 -16.17
C VAL A 23 7.44 -26.01 -15.87
N VAL A 24 6.62 -25.03 -15.69
CA VAL A 24 6.96 -23.66 -15.30
C VAL A 24 6.69 -23.46 -13.81
N ASN A 25 7.65 -22.91 -13.08
CA ASN A 25 7.54 -22.62 -11.64
C ASN A 25 7.65 -21.12 -11.37
N GLY A 26 6.51 -20.42 -11.33
CA GLY A 26 6.46 -18.98 -11.10
C GLY A 26 6.54 -18.13 -12.37
N VAL A 27 6.48 -16.81 -12.17
CA VAL A 27 6.40 -15.80 -13.24
C VAL A 27 7.31 -14.62 -12.92
N SER A 28 7.96 -14.06 -13.91
CA SER A 28 8.64 -12.76 -13.83
C SER A 28 8.34 -11.90 -15.06
N ILE A 29 8.25 -10.60 -14.85
CA ILE A 29 8.19 -9.57 -15.91
C ILE A 29 9.54 -8.84 -16.08
N ASP A 30 10.51 -9.13 -15.20
CA ASP A 30 11.86 -8.55 -15.25
C ASP A 30 12.88 -9.63 -15.63
N SER A 31 13.49 -9.48 -16.80
CA SER A 31 14.50 -10.43 -17.32
C SER A 31 15.75 -10.55 -16.46
N ARG A 32 16.04 -9.55 -15.60
CA ARG A 32 17.20 -9.50 -14.69
C ARG A 32 16.96 -10.27 -13.38
N LEU A 33 15.70 -10.39 -12.98
CA LEU A 33 15.25 -10.99 -11.70
C LEU A 33 14.56 -12.34 -11.92
N ILE A 34 14.73 -12.94 -13.11
CA ILE A 34 14.07 -14.20 -13.43
C ILE A 34 14.84 -15.37 -12.81
N ASP A 35 14.11 -16.23 -12.11
CA ASP A 35 14.64 -17.46 -11.54
C ASP A 35 14.54 -18.62 -12.55
N LYS A 36 15.30 -19.69 -12.25
CA LYS A 36 15.29 -20.90 -13.05
C LYS A 36 13.89 -21.52 -13.13
N ASN A 37 13.49 -21.90 -14.34
CA ASN A 37 12.20 -22.51 -14.65
C ASN A 37 10.98 -21.58 -14.50
N GLN A 38 11.15 -20.26 -14.47
CA GLN A 38 10.03 -19.33 -14.50
C GLN A 38 9.55 -19.03 -15.94
N LEU A 39 8.29 -18.56 -16.00
CA LEU A 39 7.70 -17.93 -17.17
C LEU A 39 8.15 -16.47 -17.26
N PHE A 40 8.73 -16.07 -18.37
CA PHE A 40 8.93 -14.66 -18.66
C PHE A 40 7.72 -14.08 -19.38
N VAL A 41 7.16 -12.98 -18.85
CA VAL A 41 6.05 -12.26 -19.45
C VAL A 41 6.53 -10.88 -19.90
N PRO A 42 6.82 -10.69 -21.19
CA PRO A 42 7.26 -9.40 -21.72
C PRO A 42 6.11 -8.41 -21.74
N ILE A 43 6.26 -7.28 -21.04
CA ILE A 43 5.26 -6.22 -20.97
C ILE A 43 5.65 -5.06 -21.90
N LYS A 44 4.70 -4.56 -22.67
CA LYS A 44 4.86 -3.33 -23.46
C LYS A 44 4.63 -2.10 -22.58
N ALA A 45 5.65 -1.32 -22.38
CA ALA A 45 5.65 -0.05 -21.63
C ALA A 45 6.49 1.00 -22.37
N LYS A 46 7.23 1.88 -21.67
CA LYS A 46 8.21 2.79 -22.30
C LYS A 46 9.27 2.06 -23.13
N ARG A 47 9.62 0.85 -22.73
CA ARG A 47 10.43 -0.11 -23.51
C ARG A 47 9.58 -1.32 -23.83
N ASN A 48 9.88 -1.99 -24.96
CA ASN A 48 9.19 -3.21 -25.32
C ASN A 48 9.82 -4.41 -24.59
N GLY A 49 9.09 -5.07 -23.72
CA GLY A 49 9.54 -6.25 -22.98
C GLY A 49 9.99 -7.41 -23.88
N HIS A 50 9.48 -7.51 -25.12
CA HIS A 50 9.87 -8.54 -26.07
C HIS A 50 11.34 -8.46 -26.50
N ASP A 51 11.97 -7.28 -26.41
CA ASP A 51 13.39 -7.10 -26.71
C ASP A 51 14.30 -7.83 -25.70
N PHE A 52 13.76 -8.18 -24.51
CA PHE A 52 14.49 -8.82 -23.42
C PHE A 52 14.24 -10.33 -23.29
N VAL A 53 13.55 -10.96 -24.25
CA VAL A 53 13.26 -12.41 -24.23
C VAL A 53 14.55 -13.23 -24.21
N SER A 54 15.53 -12.87 -25.06
CA SER A 54 16.81 -13.58 -25.10
C SER A 54 17.59 -13.48 -23.79
N ASP A 55 17.51 -12.34 -23.10
CA ASP A 55 18.13 -12.14 -21.79
C ASP A 55 17.44 -12.98 -20.72
N ALA A 56 16.11 -13.01 -20.72
CA ALA A 56 15.32 -13.81 -19.79
C ALA A 56 15.64 -15.31 -19.92
N ILE A 57 15.72 -15.83 -21.15
CA ILE A 57 16.08 -17.24 -21.40
C ILE A 57 17.49 -17.52 -20.89
N ARG A 58 18.45 -16.64 -21.17
CA ARG A 58 19.85 -16.76 -20.71
C ARG A 58 19.94 -16.78 -19.17
N ASN A 59 19.06 -16.03 -18.50
CA ASN A 59 19.03 -15.93 -17.05
C ASN A 59 18.18 -17.02 -16.38
N GLY A 60 17.51 -17.91 -17.14
CA GLY A 60 16.87 -19.09 -16.56
C GLY A 60 15.40 -19.28 -16.88
N ALA A 61 14.76 -18.38 -17.66
CA ALA A 61 13.39 -18.61 -18.12
C ALA A 61 13.31 -19.91 -18.93
N CYS A 62 12.38 -20.79 -18.55
CA CYS A 62 12.14 -22.02 -19.31
C CYS A 62 11.04 -21.86 -20.37
N CYS A 63 10.28 -20.79 -20.31
CA CYS A 63 9.21 -20.44 -21.23
C CYS A 63 9.01 -18.93 -21.25
N HIS A 64 8.49 -18.39 -22.36
CA HIS A 64 8.06 -17.00 -22.42
C HIS A 64 6.70 -16.84 -23.12
N LEU A 65 5.92 -15.85 -22.74
CA LEU A 65 4.82 -15.38 -23.56
C LEU A 65 5.33 -14.49 -24.69
N PHE A 66 4.57 -14.38 -25.79
CA PHE A 66 4.80 -13.37 -26.79
C PHE A 66 3.55 -13.04 -27.57
N SER A 67 3.40 -11.76 -27.94
CA SER A 67 2.32 -11.27 -28.79
C SER A 67 2.85 -10.77 -30.14
N GLU A 68 4.17 -10.67 -30.29
CA GLU A 68 4.86 -10.26 -31.51
C GLU A 68 6.26 -10.88 -31.59
N GLY A 69 6.87 -10.78 -32.76
CA GLY A 69 8.20 -11.35 -33.02
C GLY A 69 8.15 -12.87 -33.28
N LYS A 70 9.28 -13.54 -33.06
CA LYS A 70 9.42 -15.00 -33.24
C LYS A 70 9.65 -15.67 -31.89
N PRO A 71 9.10 -16.87 -31.67
CA PRO A 71 9.35 -17.62 -30.44
C PRO A 71 10.82 -18.04 -30.34
N GLN A 72 11.34 -18.13 -29.13
CA GLN A 72 12.67 -18.65 -28.82
C GLN A 72 12.51 -19.79 -27.79
N GLY A 73 12.84 -21.02 -28.20
CA GLY A 73 12.64 -22.20 -27.33
C GLY A 73 11.17 -22.46 -27.04
N ASN A 74 10.87 -22.77 -25.78
CA ASN A 74 9.50 -22.94 -25.31
C ASN A 74 8.80 -21.59 -25.17
N ALA A 75 7.61 -21.48 -25.75
CA ALA A 75 6.85 -20.22 -25.74
C ALA A 75 5.35 -20.45 -25.81
N VAL A 76 4.58 -19.43 -25.46
CA VAL A 76 3.12 -19.40 -25.68
C VAL A 76 2.78 -18.11 -26.43
N LYS A 77 2.21 -18.25 -27.63
CA LYS A 77 1.73 -17.12 -28.44
C LYS A 77 0.37 -16.68 -27.89
N VAL A 78 0.27 -15.41 -27.53
CA VAL A 78 -0.96 -14.79 -27.03
C VAL A 78 -1.28 -13.51 -27.81
N ASN A 79 -2.50 -13.01 -27.69
CA ASN A 79 -2.87 -11.73 -28.32
C ASN A 79 -2.30 -10.53 -27.54
N ASP A 80 -2.31 -10.64 -26.20
CA ASP A 80 -1.77 -9.61 -25.29
C ASP A 80 -1.16 -10.29 -24.05
N THR A 81 0.08 -9.93 -23.74
CA THR A 81 0.84 -10.57 -22.66
C THR A 81 0.40 -10.08 -21.29
N LEU A 82 -0.14 -8.85 -21.17
CA LEU A 82 -0.71 -8.34 -19.93
C LEU A 82 -2.02 -9.05 -19.59
N ILE A 83 -2.91 -9.19 -20.57
CA ILE A 83 -4.18 -9.92 -20.40
C ILE A 83 -3.88 -11.38 -20.03
N ALA A 84 -2.92 -12.01 -20.71
CA ALA A 84 -2.50 -13.38 -20.39
C ALA A 84 -1.97 -13.53 -18.96
N LEU A 85 -1.18 -12.56 -18.46
CA LEU A 85 -0.72 -12.51 -17.06
C LEU A 85 -1.91 -12.44 -16.08
N GLN A 86 -2.89 -11.61 -16.39
CA GLN A 86 -4.10 -11.46 -15.58
C GLN A 86 -4.98 -12.72 -15.59
N ASP A 87 -5.09 -13.41 -16.72
CA ASP A 87 -5.85 -14.66 -16.83
C ASP A 87 -5.18 -15.80 -16.06
N LEU A 88 -3.85 -15.88 -16.08
CA LEU A 88 -3.09 -16.79 -15.20
C LEU A 88 -3.36 -16.48 -13.72
N ALA A 89 -3.38 -15.21 -13.34
CA ALA A 89 -3.68 -14.81 -11.97
C ALA A 89 -5.11 -15.16 -11.56
N LYS A 90 -6.11 -14.92 -12.41
CA LYS A 90 -7.51 -15.34 -12.17
C LYS A 90 -7.63 -16.86 -11.99
N PHE A 91 -6.85 -17.62 -12.75
CA PHE A 91 -6.83 -19.07 -12.63
C PHE A 91 -6.22 -19.52 -11.28
N GLU A 92 -5.03 -18.99 -10.92
CA GLU A 92 -4.37 -19.31 -9.65
C GLU A 92 -5.20 -18.84 -8.44
N ARG A 93 -5.90 -17.68 -8.57
CA ARG A 93 -6.82 -17.20 -7.51
C ARG A 93 -7.86 -18.24 -7.09
N LYS A 94 -8.36 -19.06 -8.01
CA LYS A 94 -9.35 -20.12 -7.73
C LYS A 94 -8.83 -21.22 -6.79
N ARG A 95 -7.51 -21.32 -6.62
CA ARG A 95 -6.87 -22.30 -5.72
C ARG A 95 -6.85 -21.83 -4.27
N ILE A 96 -7.05 -20.54 -4.03
CA ILE A 96 -7.13 -19.97 -2.69
C ILE A 96 -8.52 -20.29 -2.12
N THR A 97 -8.55 -21.07 -1.06
CA THR A 97 -9.79 -21.58 -0.45
C THR A 97 -10.34 -20.72 0.68
N GLY A 98 -9.49 -19.91 1.31
CA GLY A 98 -9.88 -18.95 2.33
C GLY A 98 -10.17 -17.57 1.75
N ASP A 99 -10.16 -16.57 2.62
CA ASP A 99 -10.53 -15.22 2.24
C ASP A 99 -9.49 -14.53 1.37
N VAL A 100 -9.97 -13.71 0.44
CA VAL A 100 -9.17 -12.77 -0.30
C VAL A 100 -9.61 -11.36 0.07
N ILE A 101 -8.71 -10.64 0.68
CA ILE A 101 -8.93 -9.31 1.22
C ILE A 101 -8.41 -8.28 0.23
N GLY A 102 -9.31 -7.49 -0.37
CA GLY A 102 -8.97 -6.32 -1.19
C GLY A 102 -8.93 -5.07 -0.33
N ILE A 103 -7.87 -4.27 -0.44
CA ILE A 103 -7.71 -3.03 0.33
C ILE A 103 -7.54 -1.85 -0.61
N THR A 104 -8.46 -0.88 -0.57
CA THR A 104 -8.35 0.37 -1.33
C THR A 104 -8.54 1.60 -0.44
N GLY A 105 -8.28 2.77 -1.00
CA GLY A 105 -8.39 4.08 -0.35
C GLY A 105 -7.42 5.10 -0.95
N SER A 106 -7.55 6.36 -0.61
CA SER A 106 -6.58 7.40 -1.00
C SER A 106 -5.31 7.31 -0.15
N VAL A 107 -5.46 7.09 1.17
CA VAL A 107 -4.38 6.97 2.15
C VAL A 107 -4.61 5.73 3.03
N GLY A 108 -3.56 5.22 3.69
CA GLY A 108 -3.66 4.13 4.67
C GLY A 108 -3.64 2.70 4.10
N LYS A 109 -3.76 2.48 2.78
CA LYS A 109 -3.81 1.14 2.16
C LYS A 109 -2.65 0.22 2.58
N THR A 110 -1.43 0.64 2.32
CA THR A 110 -0.23 -0.16 2.57
C THR A 110 -0.05 -0.42 4.07
N THR A 111 -0.25 0.60 4.90
CA THR A 111 -0.17 0.44 6.35
C THR A 111 -1.23 -0.52 6.88
N THR A 112 -2.49 -0.42 6.41
CA THR A 112 -3.56 -1.38 6.77
C THR A 112 -3.20 -2.80 6.32
N LYS A 113 -2.65 -2.95 5.11
CA LYS A 113 -2.14 -4.24 4.59
C LYS A 113 -1.05 -4.82 5.50
N ASP A 114 -0.06 -4.02 5.89
CA ASP A 114 1.05 -4.46 6.74
C ASP A 114 0.58 -4.84 8.14
N ILE A 115 -0.34 -4.05 8.72
CA ILE A 115 -0.95 -4.35 10.02
C ILE A 115 -1.76 -5.64 9.96
N LEU A 116 -2.60 -5.82 8.94
CA LEU A 116 -3.40 -7.04 8.77
C LEU A 116 -2.51 -8.28 8.59
N PHE A 117 -1.45 -8.16 7.81
CA PHE A 117 -0.48 -9.23 7.65
C PHE A 117 0.19 -9.59 8.99
N ALA A 118 0.65 -8.61 9.76
CA ALA A 118 1.24 -8.83 11.07
C ALA A 118 0.26 -9.53 12.03
N SER A 119 -1.02 -9.12 12.01
CA SER A 119 -2.06 -9.71 12.86
C SER A 119 -2.37 -11.16 12.50
N LEU A 120 -2.21 -11.56 11.24
CA LEU A 120 -2.61 -12.88 10.75
C LEU A 120 -1.46 -13.87 10.57
N ARG A 121 -0.22 -13.43 10.35
CA ARG A 121 0.92 -14.29 9.96
C ARG A 121 1.24 -15.41 10.92
N ASN A 122 0.88 -15.27 12.19
CA ASN A 122 1.09 -16.30 13.22
C ASN A 122 -0.17 -17.15 13.46
N LEU A 123 -1.31 -16.82 12.84
CA LEU A 123 -2.59 -17.49 13.04
C LEU A 123 -2.97 -18.37 11.86
N THR A 124 -2.50 -18.03 10.65
CA THR A 124 -2.85 -18.75 9.42
C THR A 124 -1.83 -18.51 8.31
N GLU A 125 -1.88 -19.34 7.26
CA GLU A 125 -1.05 -19.18 6.07
C GLU A 125 -1.60 -18.08 5.17
N VAL A 126 -1.05 -16.88 5.32
CA VAL A 126 -1.44 -15.69 4.58
C VAL A 126 -0.33 -15.22 3.64
N HIS A 127 -0.70 -14.85 2.42
CA HIS A 127 0.19 -14.24 1.45
C HIS A 127 -0.24 -12.79 1.19
N VAL A 128 0.72 -11.89 0.98
CA VAL A 128 0.49 -10.45 0.90
C VAL A 128 1.24 -9.81 -0.26
N SER A 129 0.70 -8.72 -0.81
CA SER A 129 1.39 -7.89 -1.80
C SER A 129 2.72 -7.38 -1.28
N LYS A 130 3.81 -7.65 -2.01
CA LYS A 130 5.12 -7.05 -1.71
C LYS A 130 5.08 -5.56 -2.00
N LEU A 131 5.61 -4.74 -1.09
CA LEU A 131 5.62 -3.29 -1.25
C LEU A 131 4.22 -2.76 -1.65
N SER A 132 4.16 -1.91 -2.67
CA SER A 132 2.93 -1.35 -3.22
C SER A 132 2.59 -1.98 -4.59
N PHE A 133 2.67 -3.31 -4.73
CA PHE A 133 2.23 -4.04 -5.93
C PHE A 133 0.71 -4.04 -6.01
N ASN A 134 0.12 -2.91 -6.40
CA ASN A 134 -1.29 -2.59 -6.27
C ASN A 134 -2.00 -2.23 -7.59
N ASN A 135 -1.32 -2.42 -8.73
CA ASN A 135 -1.82 -2.10 -10.06
C ASN A 135 -2.04 -3.35 -10.92
N GLU A 136 -2.39 -3.15 -12.20
CA GLU A 136 -2.68 -4.17 -13.22
C GLU A 136 -1.55 -5.17 -13.48
N LEU A 137 -0.32 -4.87 -13.04
CA LEU A 137 0.85 -5.76 -13.11
C LEU A 137 1.15 -6.39 -11.74
N GLY A 138 1.20 -5.56 -10.71
CA GLY A 138 1.64 -5.97 -9.37
C GLY A 138 0.67 -6.91 -8.68
N LEU A 139 -0.64 -6.68 -8.81
CA LEU A 139 -1.66 -7.55 -8.20
C LEU A 139 -1.66 -8.95 -8.82
N PRO A 140 -1.63 -9.14 -10.15
CA PRO A 140 -1.46 -10.46 -10.76
C PRO A 140 -0.18 -11.18 -10.31
N LEU A 141 0.96 -10.49 -10.27
CA LEU A 141 2.22 -11.06 -9.82
C LEU A 141 2.16 -11.52 -8.36
N THR A 142 1.47 -10.76 -7.49
CA THR A 142 1.24 -11.17 -6.11
C THR A 142 0.46 -12.48 -6.03
N ILE A 143 -0.64 -12.60 -6.76
CA ILE A 143 -1.45 -13.82 -6.78
C ILE A 143 -0.62 -15.01 -7.31
N LEU A 144 0.13 -14.81 -8.38
CA LEU A 144 0.96 -15.85 -9.02
C LEU A 144 2.17 -16.28 -8.17
N SER A 145 2.61 -15.43 -7.23
CA SER A 145 3.69 -15.73 -6.29
C SER A 145 3.22 -16.44 -5.02
N ALA A 146 1.91 -16.56 -4.79
CA ALA A 146 1.38 -17.27 -3.63
C ALA A 146 1.81 -18.75 -3.64
N GLU A 147 2.21 -19.25 -2.47
CA GLU A 147 2.61 -20.64 -2.27
C GLU A 147 1.39 -21.56 -2.27
N SER A 148 1.61 -22.85 -2.47
CA SER A 148 0.53 -23.83 -2.47
C SER A 148 -0.15 -24.01 -1.10
N SER A 149 0.54 -23.65 -0.03
CA SER A 149 0.03 -23.63 1.34
C SER A 149 -0.82 -22.42 1.67
N THR A 150 -0.76 -21.35 0.85
CA THR A 150 -1.48 -20.10 1.10
C THR A 150 -2.99 -20.35 1.20
N LYS A 151 -3.58 -19.96 2.31
CA LYS A 151 -5.03 -20.00 2.54
C LYS A 151 -5.70 -18.67 2.24
N HIS A 152 -5.07 -17.56 2.66
CA HIS A 152 -5.64 -16.23 2.53
C HIS A 152 -4.71 -15.29 1.74
N LEU A 153 -5.30 -14.35 1.00
CA LEU A 153 -4.56 -13.31 0.27
C LEU A 153 -4.93 -11.93 0.79
N ILE A 154 -3.93 -11.07 0.99
CA ILE A 154 -4.12 -9.65 1.25
C ILE A 154 -3.59 -8.87 0.05
N LEU A 155 -4.47 -8.19 -0.66
CA LEU A 155 -4.19 -7.51 -1.92
C LEU A 155 -4.47 -6.02 -1.82
N GLU A 156 -3.42 -5.21 -1.94
CA GLU A 156 -3.58 -3.76 -2.08
C GLU A 156 -4.08 -3.44 -3.49
N MET A 157 -5.07 -2.52 -3.61
CA MET A 157 -5.66 -2.08 -4.87
C MET A 157 -5.56 -0.56 -5.00
N GLY A 158 -4.69 -0.11 -5.88
CA GLY A 158 -4.47 1.30 -6.22
C GLY A 158 -5.19 1.69 -7.51
N ALA A 159 -5.56 2.97 -7.62
CA ALA A 159 -6.09 3.53 -8.86
C ALA A 159 -5.55 4.94 -9.09
N ARG A 160 -5.21 5.23 -10.32
CA ARG A 160 -4.89 6.56 -10.87
C ARG A 160 -5.98 7.08 -11.81
N GLY A 161 -7.04 6.28 -12.06
CA GLY A 161 -8.13 6.66 -12.95
C GLY A 161 -9.38 5.81 -12.73
N PRO A 162 -10.52 6.23 -13.33
CA PRO A 162 -11.79 5.53 -13.24
C PRO A 162 -11.70 4.07 -13.72
N GLY A 163 -12.48 3.16 -13.09
CA GLY A 163 -12.60 1.76 -13.49
C GLY A 163 -11.48 0.83 -13.01
N GLN A 164 -10.30 1.34 -12.65
CA GLN A 164 -9.14 0.50 -12.32
C GLN A 164 -9.36 -0.39 -11.10
N ILE A 165 -10.07 0.08 -10.05
CA ILE A 165 -10.39 -0.76 -8.89
C ILE A 165 -11.32 -1.92 -9.31
N ALA A 166 -12.29 -1.65 -10.18
CA ALA A 166 -13.17 -2.71 -10.68
C ALA A 166 -12.41 -3.79 -11.48
N GLU A 167 -11.43 -3.38 -12.29
CA GLU A 167 -10.58 -4.33 -13.04
C GLU A 167 -9.74 -5.19 -12.08
N LEU A 168 -9.11 -4.59 -11.08
CA LEU A 168 -8.33 -5.31 -10.07
C LEU A 168 -9.21 -6.24 -9.24
N ALA A 169 -10.41 -5.79 -8.83
CA ALA A 169 -11.36 -6.60 -8.09
C ALA A 169 -11.85 -7.81 -8.90
N LYS A 170 -12.07 -7.68 -10.22
CA LYS A 170 -12.40 -8.81 -11.10
C LYS A 170 -11.28 -9.84 -11.22
N ILE A 171 -10.02 -9.43 -11.11
CA ILE A 171 -8.89 -10.37 -11.10
C ILE A 171 -8.79 -11.06 -9.75
N ALA A 172 -8.87 -10.30 -8.66
CA ALA A 172 -8.70 -10.79 -7.30
C ALA A 172 -9.91 -11.58 -6.79
N ASN A 173 -11.13 -11.25 -7.25
CA ASN A 173 -12.40 -11.79 -6.77
C ASN A 173 -12.42 -11.83 -5.21
N PRO A 174 -12.37 -10.65 -4.52
CA PRO A 174 -12.24 -10.57 -3.09
C PRO A 174 -13.52 -11.04 -2.38
N THR A 175 -13.36 -11.65 -1.19
CA THR A 175 -14.45 -11.98 -0.26
C THR A 175 -14.62 -10.90 0.80
N ILE A 176 -13.53 -10.16 1.11
CA ILE A 176 -13.52 -9.03 2.05
C ILE A 176 -12.97 -7.81 1.33
N GLY A 177 -13.67 -6.68 1.45
CA GLY A 177 -13.26 -5.41 0.86
C GLY A 177 -13.08 -4.35 1.93
N ILE A 178 -11.86 -3.79 2.04
CA ILE A 178 -11.55 -2.70 2.98
C ILE A 178 -11.44 -1.39 2.21
N VAL A 179 -12.21 -0.38 2.60
CA VAL A 179 -12.02 0.99 2.11
C VAL A 179 -11.55 1.87 3.26
N THR A 180 -10.29 2.36 3.15
CA THR A 180 -9.66 3.08 4.26
C THR A 180 -10.13 4.52 4.37
N ARG A 181 -9.88 5.33 3.36
CA ARG A 181 -10.29 6.74 3.33
C ARG A 181 -10.34 7.26 1.90
N VAL A 182 -11.28 8.17 1.64
CA VAL A 182 -11.36 8.95 0.40
C VAL A 182 -10.82 10.36 0.67
N ALA A 183 -9.80 10.76 -0.08
CA ALA A 183 -9.18 12.06 0.06
C ALA A 183 -8.73 12.57 -1.32
N SER A 184 -8.50 13.86 -1.43
CA SER A 184 -7.96 14.49 -2.64
C SER A 184 -6.52 14.01 -2.88
N ALA A 185 -6.41 12.92 -3.61
CA ALA A 185 -5.16 12.32 -4.07
C ALA A 185 -5.31 11.96 -5.53
N HIS A 186 -4.23 12.09 -6.31
CA HIS A 186 -4.25 11.85 -7.76
C HIS A 186 -5.27 12.73 -8.51
N THR A 187 -5.48 13.96 -8.03
CA THR A 187 -6.48 14.90 -8.58
C THR A 187 -6.16 15.31 -10.01
N GLU A 188 -4.95 15.06 -10.49
CA GLU A 188 -4.58 15.20 -11.90
C GLU A 188 -5.39 14.26 -12.83
N PHE A 189 -5.81 13.09 -12.31
CA PHE A 189 -6.47 12.03 -13.07
C PHE A 189 -7.96 11.89 -12.77
N PHE A 190 -8.46 12.59 -11.74
CA PHE A 190 -9.86 12.57 -11.34
C PHE A 190 -10.44 13.98 -11.39
N GLN A 191 -11.68 14.11 -11.82
CA GLN A 191 -12.37 15.42 -11.90
C GLN A 191 -12.56 16.04 -10.51
N ASP A 192 -12.96 15.22 -9.54
CA ASP A 192 -13.21 15.64 -8.16
C ASP A 192 -13.09 14.44 -7.18
N ILE A 193 -13.32 14.73 -5.91
CA ILE A 193 -13.25 13.74 -4.83
C ILE A 193 -14.38 12.70 -4.89
N ASP A 194 -15.53 13.04 -5.48
CA ASP A 194 -16.67 12.13 -5.58
C ASP A 194 -16.42 11.06 -6.65
N HIS A 195 -15.72 11.40 -7.75
CA HIS A 195 -15.22 10.40 -8.71
C HIS A 195 -14.15 9.49 -8.11
N ILE A 196 -13.35 10.00 -7.16
CA ILE A 196 -12.42 9.15 -6.40
C ILE A 196 -13.21 8.17 -5.53
N ALA A 197 -14.26 8.65 -4.83
CA ALA A 197 -15.13 7.80 -4.02
C ALA A 197 -15.84 6.74 -4.85
N GLU A 198 -16.38 7.13 -6.02
CA GLU A 198 -17.02 6.21 -6.95
C GLU A 198 -16.07 5.09 -7.39
N THR A 199 -14.87 5.47 -7.82
CA THR A 199 -13.86 4.49 -8.26
C THR A 199 -13.48 3.51 -7.15
N LYS A 200 -13.30 3.97 -5.91
CA LYS A 200 -12.94 3.10 -4.77
C LYS A 200 -14.11 2.25 -4.32
N GLY A 201 -15.33 2.77 -4.37
CA GLY A 201 -16.55 2.04 -4.05
C GLY A 201 -16.81 0.83 -4.95
N ALA A 202 -16.23 0.78 -6.15
CA ALA A 202 -16.31 -0.40 -7.02
C ALA A 202 -15.78 -1.68 -6.36
N LEU A 203 -14.86 -1.58 -5.37
CA LEU A 203 -14.43 -2.74 -4.58
C LEU A 203 -15.60 -3.35 -3.81
N VAL A 204 -16.41 -2.51 -3.16
CA VAL A 204 -17.54 -2.96 -2.31
C VAL A 204 -18.69 -3.49 -3.17
N GLU A 205 -18.92 -2.90 -4.34
CA GLU A 205 -19.97 -3.34 -5.29
C GLU A 205 -19.73 -4.73 -5.84
N LEU A 206 -18.46 -5.10 -5.99
CA LEU A 206 -18.05 -6.40 -6.56
C LEU A 206 -17.91 -7.50 -5.53
N LEU A 207 -18.17 -7.22 -4.25
CA LEU A 207 -18.18 -8.26 -3.22
C LEU A 207 -19.39 -9.20 -3.42
N PRO A 208 -19.22 -10.51 -3.20
CA PRO A 208 -20.35 -11.43 -3.15
C PRO A 208 -21.27 -11.10 -1.96
N SER A 209 -22.53 -11.48 -2.03
CA SER A 209 -23.47 -11.29 -0.92
C SER A 209 -23.09 -12.05 0.36
N SER A 210 -22.25 -13.06 0.25
CA SER A 210 -21.64 -13.79 1.37
C SER A 210 -20.33 -13.16 1.87
N GLY A 211 -19.88 -12.08 1.26
CA GLY A 211 -18.65 -11.37 1.63
C GLY A 211 -18.88 -10.30 2.68
N THR A 212 -17.80 -9.57 3.03
CA THR A 212 -17.84 -8.51 4.04
C THR A 212 -17.20 -7.22 3.52
N ALA A 213 -17.89 -6.10 3.67
CA ALA A 213 -17.39 -4.75 3.42
C ALA A 213 -16.94 -4.11 4.74
N ILE A 214 -15.66 -3.77 4.85
CA ILE A 214 -15.05 -3.09 6.00
C ILE A 214 -14.94 -1.61 5.67
N LEU A 215 -15.73 -0.75 6.32
CA LEU A 215 -15.90 0.64 5.96
C LEU A 215 -15.50 1.60 7.08
N ASN A 216 -14.70 2.61 6.76
CA ASN A 216 -14.36 3.69 7.68
C ASN A 216 -15.56 4.60 7.91
N ASN A 217 -16.13 4.58 9.11
CA ASN A 217 -17.29 5.40 9.45
C ASN A 217 -16.95 6.86 9.79
N ASP A 218 -15.68 7.16 10.07
CA ASP A 218 -15.20 8.53 10.26
C ASP A 218 -15.04 9.30 8.92
N ASP A 219 -15.25 8.62 7.79
CA ASP A 219 -15.27 9.23 6.45
C ASP A 219 -16.68 9.08 5.84
N PRO A 220 -17.45 10.18 5.72
CA PRO A 220 -18.83 10.11 5.22
C PRO A 220 -18.95 9.49 3.81
N ARG A 221 -17.95 9.68 2.93
CA ARG A 221 -17.96 9.09 1.59
C ARG A 221 -17.75 7.59 1.62
N VAL A 222 -16.94 7.11 2.57
CA VAL A 222 -16.73 5.66 2.76
C VAL A 222 -17.95 5.04 3.42
N ALA A 223 -18.53 5.67 4.44
CA ALA A 223 -19.75 5.21 5.12
C ALA A 223 -20.93 5.04 4.13
N GLU A 224 -21.12 6.00 3.21
CA GLU A 224 -22.15 5.94 2.16
C GLU A 224 -22.00 4.75 1.21
N MET A 225 -20.80 4.17 1.07
CA MET A 225 -20.57 2.98 0.24
C MET A 225 -21.32 1.74 0.78
N SER A 226 -21.78 1.75 2.02
CA SER A 226 -22.66 0.71 2.59
C SER A 226 -23.91 0.47 1.76
N LYS A 227 -24.40 1.48 1.03
CA LYS A 227 -25.58 1.40 0.17
C LYS A 227 -25.29 0.74 -1.19
N ARG A 228 -24.04 0.45 -1.50
CA ARG A 228 -23.58 -0.04 -2.82
C ARG A 228 -23.32 -1.54 -2.84
N THR A 229 -23.58 -2.25 -1.77
CA THR A 229 -23.31 -3.71 -1.68
C THR A 229 -24.43 -4.44 -0.95
N ASN A 230 -24.55 -5.74 -1.25
CA ASN A 230 -25.37 -6.68 -0.48
C ASN A 230 -24.51 -7.56 0.46
N ALA A 231 -23.22 -7.32 0.55
CA ALA A 231 -22.31 -7.98 1.48
C ALA A 231 -22.61 -7.55 2.93
N GLU A 232 -22.15 -8.32 3.91
CA GLU A 232 -22.19 -7.90 5.32
C GLU A 232 -21.35 -6.63 5.49
N ILE A 233 -21.83 -5.71 6.36
CA ILE A 233 -21.14 -4.46 6.63
C ILE A 233 -20.58 -4.44 8.02
N VAL A 234 -19.28 -4.25 8.13
CA VAL A 234 -18.59 -3.98 9.40
C VAL A 234 -17.94 -2.60 9.29
N THR A 235 -18.37 -1.68 10.15
CA THR A 235 -17.79 -0.33 10.19
C THR A 235 -16.70 -0.24 11.26
N TYR A 236 -15.72 0.63 11.04
CA TYR A 236 -14.69 0.95 12.02
C TYR A 236 -14.48 2.46 12.11
N GLY A 237 -14.04 2.95 13.26
CA GLY A 237 -13.83 4.37 13.49
C GLY A 237 -13.49 4.72 14.93
N LEU A 238 -13.42 6.02 15.22
CA LEU A 238 -13.11 6.55 16.55
C LEU A 238 -14.37 6.97 17.34
N GLU A 239 -15.50 7.18 16.67
CA GLU A 239 -16.73 7.66 17.30
C GLU A 239 -17.85 6.63 17.27
N ASP A 240 -18.54 6.49 16.17
CA ASP A 240 -19.71 5.62 16.00
C ASP A 240 -19.44 4.58 14.91
N ALA A 241 -19.16 3.35 15.31
CA ALA A 241 -18.84 2.25 14.39
C ALA A 241 -19.04 0.89 15.07
N THR A 242 -19.01 -0.19 14.30
CA THR A 242 -19.05 -1.57 14.81
C THR A 242 -17.79 -1.90 15.63
N VAL A 243 -16.61 -1.44 15.17
CA VAL A 243 -15.31 -1.62 15.85
C VAL A 243 -14.74 -0.24 16.15
N ILE A 244 -14.61 0.10 17.42
CA ILE A 244 -14.28 1.45 17.89
C ILE A 244 -13.01 1.43 18.74
N ALA A 245 -12.11 2.40 18.54
CA ALA A 245 -11.02 2.69 19.48
C ALA A 245 -11.43 3.79 20.46
N ARG A 246 -11.15 3.55 21.74
CA ARG A 246 -11.37 4.49 22.84
C ARG A 246 -10.09 4.65 23.67
N ASN A 247 -10.03 5.69 24.50
CA ASN A 247 -8.93 5.89 25.46
C ASN A 247 -7.54 5.86 24.80
N ILE A 248 -7.43 6.49 23.62
CA ILE A 248 -6.17 6.56 22.87
C ILE A 248 -5.19 7.43 23.63
N SER A 249 -4.03 6.88 23.96
CA SER A 249 -2.91 7.59 24.58
C SER A 249 -1.63 7.38 23.78
N ILE A 250 -0.90 8.47 23.54
CA ILE A 250 0.37 8.46 22.80
C ILE A 250 1.51 8.51 23.80
N ASN A 251 2.43 7.57 23.72
CA ASN A 251 3.61 7.49 24.56
C ASN A 251 4.73 8.43 24.06
N ASN A 252 5.78 8.62 24.86
CA ASN A 252 6.93 9.46 24.49
C ASN A 252 7.70 8.95 23.25
N ASP A 253 7.63 7.66 22.98
CA ASP A 253 8.17 6.99 21.80
C ASP A 253 7.22 6.99 20.60
N LEU A 254 6.11 7.72 20.70
CA LEU A 254 5.01 7.81 19.72
C LEU A 254 4.23 6.51 19.48
N THR A 255 4.47 5.47 20.26
CA THR A 255 3.57 4.30 20.27
C THR A 255 2.21 4.71 20.84
N SER A 256 1.15 4.08 20.37
CA SER A 256 -0.21 4.36 20.85
C SER A 256 -0.77 3.16 21.62
N ASN A 257 -1.34 3.43 22.81
CA ASN A 257 -2.20 2.47 23.52
C ASN A 257 -3.65 2.88 23.33
N PHE A 258 -4.54 1.93 23.14
CA PHE A 258 -5.95 2.19 22.96
C PHE A 258 -6.80 0.98 23.37
N GLN A 259 -8.05 1.21 23.67
CA GLN A 259 -9.03 0.17 23.95
C GLN A 259 -9.91 -0.04 22.73
N ILE A 260 -10.11 -1.28 22.31
CA ILE A 260 -11.04 -1.64 21.24
C ILE A 260 -12.32 -2.15 21.86
N THR A 261 -13.45 -1.69 21.34
CA THR A 261 -14.79 -2.20 21.68
C THR A 261 -15.49 -2.63 20.41
N SER A 262 -16.07 -3.83 20.42
CA SER A 262 -16.76 -4.42 19.27
C SER A 262 -17.80 -5.45 19.73
N PRO A 263 -18.71 -5.92 18.87
CA PRO A 263 -19.60 -7.04 19.16
C PRO A 263 -18.87 -8.35 19.52
N TRP A 264 -17.61 -8.49 19.10
CA TRP A 264 -16.76 -9.67 19.39
C TRP A 264 -16.00 -9.56 20.72
N GLY A 265 -16.17 -8.45 21.45
CA GLY A 265 -15.55 -8.24 22.75
C GLY A 265 -14.81 -6.92 22.86
N THR A 266 -14.04 -6.80 23.96
CA THR A 266 -13.21 -5.63 24.28
C THR A 266 -11.79 -6.08 24.57
N ALA A 267 -10.81 -5.38 24.01
CA ALA A 267 -9.38 -5.65 24.25
C ALA A 267 -8.60 -4.34 24.35
N THR A 268 -7.47 -4.37 25.06
CA THR A 268 -6.48 -3.29 25.01
C THR A 268 -5.41 -3.65 23.98
N ALA A 269 -5.09 -2.71 23.11
CA ALA A 269 -4.09 -2.86 22.08
C ALA A 269 -2.99 -1.81 22.21
N ARG A 270 -1.79 -2.16 21.76
CA ARG A 270 -0.67 -1.25 21.58
C ARG A 270 -0.16 -1.37 20.15
N ILE A 271 0.08 -0.23 19.51
CA ILE A 271 0.69 -0.18 18.19
C ILE A 271 2.01 0.62 18.24
N ASN A 272 3.05 0.09 17.61
CA ASN A 272 4.39 0.70 17.56
C ASN A 272 4.56 1.69 16.41
N ILE A 273 3.48 2.06 15.71
CA ILE A 273 3.50 2.98 14.57
C ILE A 273 3.01 4.35 15.03
N PRO A 274 3.78 5.44 14.80
CA PRO A 274 3.38 6.79 15.17
C PRO A 274 2.07 7.26 14.52
N GLY A 275 1.25 7.98 15.29
CA GLY A 275 0.09 8.72 14.79
C GLY A 275 -1.26 8.03 14.96
N VAL A 276 -2.26 8.82 15.39
CA VAL A 276 -3.64 8.35 15.63
C VAL A 276 -4.28 7.76 14.36
N HIS A 277 -3.93 8.26 13.17
CA HIS A 277 -4.40 7.70 11.91
C HIS A 277 -4.00 6.22 11.73
N ASN A 278 -2.93 5.76 12.38
CA ASN A 278 -2.52 4.37 12.37
C ASN A 278 -3.32 3.51 13.36
N VAL A 279 -3.91 4.11 14.39
CA VAL A 279 -4.94 3.43 15.19
C VAL A 279 -6.17 3.12 14.31
N THR A 280 -6.59 4.07 13.48
CA THR A 280 -7.70 3.84 12.52
C THR A 280 -7.35 2.76 11.48
N ASN A 281 -6.11 2.74 10.96
CA ASN A 281 -5.64 1.66 10.07
C ASN A 281 -5.64 0.30 10.77
N ALA A 282 -5.27 0.26 12.07
CA ALA A 282 -5.32 -0.96 12.88
C ALA A 282 -6.76 -1.46 13.09
N LEU A 283 -7.71 -0.55 13.33
CA LEU A 283 -9.12 -0.92 13.42
C LEU A 283 -9.64 -1.56 12.12
N ALA A 284 -9.25 -1.03 10.96
CA ALA A 284 -9.58 -1.63 9.66
C ALA A 284 -9.05 -3.07 9.54
N ALA A 285 -7.79 -3.28 9.90
CA ALA A 285 -7.13 -4.59 9.88
C ALA A 285 -7.78 -5.58 10.85
N ILE A 286 -8.03 -5.15 12.10
CA ILE A 286 -8.70 -5.96 13.13
C ILE A 286 -10.11 -6.32 12.70
N SER A 287 -10.88 -5.38 12.13
CA SER A 287 -12.23 -5.64 11.63
C SER A 287 -12.25 -6.74 10.58
N ALA A 288 -11.26 -6.75 9.68
CA ALA A 288 -11.13 -7.82 8.69
C ALA A 288 -10.81 -9.16 9.37
N GLY A 289 -9.86 -9.22 10.29
CA GLY A 289 -9.52 -10.43 11.03
C GLY A 289 -10.70 -10.99 11.85
N LEU A 290 -11.49 -10.11 12.48
CA LEU A 290 -12.72 -10.50 13.19
C LEU A 290 -13.77 -11.11 12.25
N SER A 291 -13.95 -10.52 11.06
CA SER A 291 -14.85 -11.05 10.01
C SER A 291 -14.40 -12.42 9.48
N MET A 292 -13.10 -12.72 9.55
CA MET A 292 -12.53 -14.04 9.21
C MET A 292 -12.69 -15.07 10.34
N GLY A 293 -13.23 -14.67 11.50
CA GLY A 293 -13.48 -15.53 12.65
C GLY A 293 -12.31 -15.66 13.64
N PHE A 294 -11.26 -14.85 13.53
CA PHE A 294 -10.19 -14.79 14.52
C PHE A 294 -10.63 -14.03 15.78
N SER A 295 -10.07 -14.37 16.94
CA SER A 295 -10.37 -13.70 18.19
C SER A 295 -9.76 -12.29 18.25
N LEU A 296 -10.43 -11.36 18.92
CA LEU A 296 -9.92 -9.99 19.10
C LEU A 296 -8.57 -9.99 19.86
N GLU A 297 -8.41 -10.90 20.83
CA GLU A 297 -7.19 -11.03 21.63
C GLU A 297 -6.01 -11.48 20.78
N ASP A 298 -6.19 -12.52 19.95
CA ASP A 298 -5.13 -13.01 19.05
C ASP A 298 -4.70 -11.93 18.04
N LEU A 299 -5.66 -11.22 17.45
CA LEU A 299 -5.39 -10.15 16.51
C LEU A 299 -4.60 -8.99 17.14
N CYS A 300 -4.93 -8.63 18.39
CA CYS A 300 -4.26 -7.55 19.12
C CYS A 300 -2.86 -7.92 19.58
N SER A 301 -2.59 -9.21 19.84
CA SER A 301 -1.30 -9.67 20.38
C SER A 301 -0.10 -9.34 19.50
N SER A 302 -0.31 -9.27 18.19
CA SER A 302 0.76 -9.03 17.20
C SER A 302 0.92 -7.55 16.80
N LEU A 303 0.09 -6.63 17.33
CA LEU A 303 0.14 -5.21 16.94
C LEU A 303 1.35 -4.45 17.49
N ALA A 304 2.02 -4.98 18.51
CA ALA A 304 3.22 -4.37 19.07
C ALA A 304 4.49 -4.60 18.21
N ASP A 305 4.46 -5.61 17.32
CA ASP A 305 5.62 -6.06 16.53
C ASP A 305 5.31 -6.00 15.02
N ILE A 306 4.83 -4.84 14.56
CA ILE A 306 4.51 -4.63 13.15
C ILE A 306 5.76 -4.16 12.40
N ASP A 307 6.12 -4.88 11.35
CA ASP A 307 7.09 -4.44 10.35
C ASP A 307 6.37 -3.73 9.22
N LEU A 308 6.52 -2.42 9.13
CA LEU A 308 5.95 -1.64 8.04
C LEU A 308 6.78 -1.75 6.76
N SER A 309 6.11 -1.58 5.63
CA SER A 309 6.79 -1.23 4.39
C SER A 309 7.64 0.03 4.60
N PRO A 310 8.87 0.10 4.05
CA PRO A 310 9.80 1.22 4.27
C PRO A 310 9.20 2.59 3.96
N MET A 311 9.72 3.63 4.60
CA MET A 311 9.35 5.03 4.41
C MET A 311 7.88 5.34 4.75
N ARG A 312 7.28 4.63 5.71
CA ARG A 312 5.88 4.84 6.15
C ARG A 312 5.83 5.01 7.66
N MET A 313 5.93 6.27 8.11
CA MET A 313 6.01 6.63 9.54
C MET A 313 7.09 5.84 10.29
N GLU A 314 8.12 5.44 9.58
CA GLU A 314 9.27 4.71 10.12
C GLU A 314 10.01 5.59 11.12
N SER A 315 10.11 5.14 12.37
CA SER A 315 10.74 5.92 13.44
C SER A 315 12.12 5.38 13.80
N LYS A 316 13.09 6.29 13.92
CA LYS A 316 14.48 5.99 14.26
C LYS A 316 15.00 6.97 15.31
N ASN A 317 15.58 6.45 16.39
CA ASN A 317 16.33 7.30 17.31
C ASN A 317 17.78 7.45 16.81
N LEU A 318 18.22 8.70 16.67
CA LEU A 318 19.61 9.02 16.35
C LEU A 318 20.51 8.85 17.56
N LYS A 319 21.84 8.78 17.35
CA LYS A 319 22.83 8.74 18.44
C LYS A 319 22.76 9.98 19.35
N SER A 320 22.31 11.10 18.83
CA SER A 320 22.04 12.35 19.57
C SER A 320 20.84 12.26 20.52
N GLY A 321 19.99 11.23 20.38
CA GLY A 321 18.72 11.09 21.06
C GLY A 321 17.53 11.73 20.32
N ALA A 322 17.77 12.45 19.23
CA ALA A 322 16.68 12.98 18.40
C ALA A 322 15.89 11.83 17.75
N LEU A 323 14.57 12.02 17.59
CA LEU A 323 13.67 11.07 16.93
C LEU A 323 13.40 11.52 15.50
N VAL A 324 13.70 10.67 14.54
CA VAL A 324 13.35 10.88 13.12
C VAL A 324 12.12 10.05 12.78
N ILE A 325 11.18 10.66 12.06
CA ILE A 325 10.06 10.00 11.41
C ILE A 325 10.25 10.10 9.91
N ASN A 326 10.54 8.98 9.26
CA ASN A 326 10.63 8.87 7.81
C ASN A 326 9.26 8.45 7.23
N ASP A 327 8.58 9.36 6.53
CA ASP A 327 7.32 9.12 5.83
C ASP A 327 7.42 9.59 4.36
N SER A 328 8.57 9.30 3.72
CA SER A 328 8.96 9.81 2.40
C SER A 328 8.51 8.93 1.22
N TYR A 329 7.69 7.91 1.43
CA TYR A 329 7.20 7.08 0.32
C TYR A 329 6.26 7.83 -0.62
N ASN A 330 5.31 8.58 -0.06
CA ASN A 330 4.36 9.40 -0.82
C ASN A 330 3.80 10.54 0.03
N ALA A 331 3.32 11.60 -0.65
CA ALA A 331 2.71 12.74 -0.01
C ALA A 331 1.47 13.21 -0.78
N ASN A 332 0.43 13.56 -0.03
CA ASN A 332 -0.74 14.31 -0.45
C ASN A 332 -1.24 15.15 0.72
N PRO A 333 -2.12 16.13 0.53
CA PRO A 333 -2.54 17.03 1.60
C PRO A 333 -3.05 16.32 2.87
N THR A 334 -3.82 15.26 2.72
CA THR A 334 -4.36 14.48 3.84
C THR A 334 -3.26 13.77 4.62
N SER A 335 -2.33 13.10 3.93
CA SER A 335 -1.22 12.41 4.61
C SER A 335 -0.19 13.38 5.21
N MET A 336 0.03 14.55 4.59
CA MET A 336 0.85 15.62 5.16
C MET A 336 0.25 16.12 6.47
N ASN A 337 -1.06 16.40 6.47
CA ASN A 337 -1.77 16.82 7.67
C ASN A 337 -1.69 15.78 8.80
N ALA A 338 -1.87 14.50 8.50
CA ALA A 338 -1.76 13.43 9.49
C ALA A 338 -0.34 13.29 10.08
N ALA A 339 0.69 13.49 9.24
CA ALA A 339 2.09 13.47 9.70
C ALA A 339 2.42 14.69 10.58
N ILE A 340 1.91 15.89 10.24
CA ILE A 340 2.03 17.09 11.06
C ILE A 340 1.31 16.89 12.41
N ASP A 341 0.10 16.31 12.44
CA ASP A 341 -0.61 15.98 13.69
C ASP A 341 0.22 15.05 14.56
N THR A 342 0.86 14.06 13.96
CA THR A 342 1.77 13.15 14.68
C THR A 342 2.97 13.90 15.27
N LEU A 343 3.59 14.78 14.48
CA LEU A 343 4.70 15.62 14.95
C LEU A 343 4.27 16.51 16.12
N LEU A 344 3.08 17.12 16.04
CA LEU A 344 2.52 17.98 17.10
C LEU A 344 2.14 17.21 18.36
N SER A 345 1.71 15.95 18.23
CA SER A 345 1.37 15.10 19.38
C SER A 345 2.58 14.68 20.21
N SER A 346 3.79 14.81 19.67
CA SER A 346 5.02 14.50 20.38
C SER A 346 5.24 15.47 21.55
N PRO A 347 5.62 14.97 22.75
CA PRO A 347 5.99 15.82 23.89
C PRO A 347 7.35 16.52 23.71
N ARG A 348 8.13 16.17 22.68
CA ARG A 348 9.43 16.76 22.40
C ARG A 348 9.28 18.24 22.02
N LYS A 349 10.15 19.09 22.55
CA LYS A 349 10.03 20.56 22.45
C LYS A 349 10.38 21.10 21.07
N HIS A 350 11.41 20.51 20.43
CA HIS A 350 11.96 21.01 19.17
C HIS A 350 11.42 20.18 18.03
N LYS A 351 10.54 20.78 17.22
CA LYS A 351 9.86 20.12 16.10
C LYS A 351 10.43 20.62 14.80
N TYR A 352 10.93 19.71 13.97
CA TYR A 352 11.50 19.99 12.65
C TYR A 352 10.75 19.23 11.57
N ALA A 353 10.66 19.81 10.38
CA ALA A 353 10.15 19.11 9.22
C ALA A 353 10.98 19.43 7.97
N VAL A 354 11.30 18.39 7.21
CA VAL A 354 11.80 18.51 5.83
C VAL A 354 10.73 17.97 4.91
N VAL A 355 10.21 18.81 4.03
CA VAL A 355 9.08 18.49 3.17
C VAL A 355 9.47 18.54 1.70
N GLY A 356 9.05 17.55 0.93
CA GLY A 356 9.22 17.51 -0.52
C GLY A 356 7.88 17.60 -1.22
N THR A 357 7.91 17.60 -2.55
CA THR A 357 6.71 17.79 -3.37
C THR A 357 5.60 16.79 -3.03
N MET A 358 4.36 17.27 -3.10
CA MET A 358 3.15 16.44 -3.20
C MET A 358 2.82 16.26 -4.67
N ALA A 359 3.18 15.11 -5.24
CA ALA A 359 2.97 14.83 -6.67
C ALA A 359 1.50 14.58 -7.03
N GLU A 360 1.19 14.64 -8.33
CA GLU A 360 -0.10 14.27 -8.93
C GLU A 360 -1.31 15.10 -8.42
N LEU A 361 -1.07 16.36 -8.02
CA LEU A 361 -2.12 17.29 -7.57
C LEU A 361 -2.70 18.17 -8.69
N GLY A 362 -2.07 18.17 -9.89
CA GLY A 362 -2.53 18.98 -11.02
C GLY A 362 -2.69 20.46 -10.67
N SER A 363 -3.81 21.06 -11.01
CA SER A 363 -4.09 22.49 -10.78
C SER A 363 -4.21 22.89 -9.31
N THR A 364 -4.41 21.94 -8.39
CA THR A 364 -4.52 22.22 -6.95
C THR A 364 -3.16 22.25 -6.24
N SER A 365 -2.07 21.96 -6.95
CA SER A 365 -0.72 21.79 -6.38
C SER A 365 -0.25 23.03 -5.61
N GLU A 366 -0.33 24.21 -6.19
CA GLU A 366 0.17 25.45 -5.56
C GLU A 366 -0.54 25.76 -4.24
N GLU A 367 -1.86 25.73 -4.26
CA GLU A 367 -2.67 26.01 -3.07
C GLU A 367 -2.45 24.95 -1.97
N ALA A 368 -2.38 23.68 -2.34
CA ALA A 368 -2.16 22.59 -1.39
C ALA A 368 -0.80 22.69 -0.69
N HIS A 369 0.28 22.99 -1.43
CA HIS A 369 1.60 23.18 -0.84
C HIS A 369 1.62 24.41 0.09
N ARG A 370 1.06 25.52 -0.35
CA ARG A 370 0.96 26.75 0.45
C ARG A 370 0.21 26.54 1.75
N GLN A 371 -0.91 25.81 1.74
CA GLN A 371 -1.67 25.48 2.95
C GLN A 371 -0.86 24.66 3.95
N ILE A 372 -0.10 23.68 3.49
CA ILE A 372 0.79 22.89 4.36
C ILE A 372 1.92 23.75 4.92
N GLY A 373 2.55 24.61 4.11
CA GLY A 373 3.59 25.54 4.58
C GLY A 373 3.07 26.49 5.65
N SER A 374 1.89 27.10 5.45
CA SER A 374 1.22 27.91 6.46
C SER A 374 0.96 27.11 7.75
N ARG A 375 0.44 25.89 7.64
CA ARG A 375 0.18 25.05 8.81
C ARG A 375 1.44 24.73 9.61
N LEU A 376 2.56 24.45 8.96
CA LEU A 376 3.85 24.22 9.62
C LEU A 376 4.29 25.46 10.39
N THR A 377 4.21 26.64 9.75
CA THR A 377 4.59 27.92 10.33
C THR A 377 3.69 28.31 11.51
N ASP A 378 2.37 28.22 11.36
CA ASP A 378 1.37 28.59 12.37
C ASP A 378 1.49 27.73 13.65
N ASN A 379 1.99 26.51 13.53
CA ASN A 379 2.24 25.63 14.66
C ASN A 379 3.67 25.70 15.21
N GLY A 380 4.49 26.67 14.76
CA GLY A 380 5.84 26.90 15.29
C GLY A 380 6.83 25.78 14.97
N ILE A 381 6.56 24.96 13.95
CA ILE A 381 7.48 23.94 13.46
C ILE A 381 8.58 24.62 12.66
N GLN A 382 9.84 24.28 12.92
CA GLN A 382 10.95 24.70 12.08
C GLN A 382 11.03 23.79 10.85
N TRP A 383 10.95 24.37 9.66
CA TRP A 383 10.82 23.55 8.46
C TRP A 383 11.50 24.17 7.24
N ILE A 384 11.88 23.31 6.31
CA ILE A 384 12.35 23.68 4.97
C ILE A 384 11.68 22.76 3.94
N SER A 385 11.58 23.24 2.71
CA SER A 385 11.21 22.43 1.56
C SER A 385 12.43 22.04 0.73
N VAL A 386 12.31 20.95 -0.02
CA VAL A 386 13.33 20.47 -0.95
C VAL A 386 12.76 20.48 -2.36
N ALA A 387 13.32 21.36 -3.21
CA ALA A 387 12.94 21.55 -4.61
C ALA A 387 11.43 21.77 -4.83
N GLU A 388 10.76 22.46 -3.85
CA GLU A 388 9.33 22.75 -3.93
C GLU A 388 8.98 24.12 -3.28
N PRO A 389 9.30 25.23 -3.94
CA PRO A 389 9.13 26.57 -3.39
C PRO A 389 7.66 26.97 -3.15
N LYS A 390 6.69 26.22 -3.68
CA LYS A 390 5.25 26.48 -3.47
C LYS A 390 4.80 26.41 -2.02
N TYR A 391 5.60 25.83 -1.12
CA TYR A 391 5.33 25.85 0.31
C TYR A 391 5.41 27.25 0.91
N GLY A 392 6.19 28.18 0.28
CA GLY A 392 6.29 29.59 0.68
C GLY A 392 7.24 29.86 1.84
N GLY A 393 8.07 28.90 2.21
CA GLY A 393 9.13 29.03 3.20
C GLY A 393 10.53 28.98 2.59
N GLU A 394 11.52 28.65 3.41
CA GLU A 394 12.88 28.36 2.95
C GLU A 394 12.88 27.09 2.10
N ASP A 395 13.46 27.17 0.90
CA ASP A 395 13.55 26.06 -0.05
C ASP A 395 15.00 25.81 -0.44
N VAL A 396 15.41 24.55 -0.44
CA VAL A 396 16.74 24.11 -0.84
C VAL A 396 16.67 23.22 -2.07
N SER A 397 17.79 23.13 -2.80
CA SER A 397 17.79 22.47 -4.12
C SER A 397 17.78 20.95 -4.03
N SER A 398 18.31 20.38 -2.96
CA SER A 398 18.53 18.95 -2.81
C SER A 398 18.39 18.48 -1.36
N TRP A 399 18.30 17.17 -1.16
CA TRP A 399 18.26 16.58 0.17
C TRP A 399 19.62 16.75 0.91
N GLU A 400 20.74 16.84 0.20
CA GLU A 400 22.06 17.09 0.77
C GLU A 400 22.12 18.50 1.40
N ASP A 401 21.52 19.49 0.74
CA ASP A 401 21.41 20.85 1.29
C ASP A 401 20.54 20.86 2.56
N ALA A 402 19.47 20.06 2.57
CA ALA A 402 18.60 19.91 3.73
C ALA A 402 19.28 19.27 4.94
N LEU A 403 20.32 18.46 4.74
CA LEU A 403 21.03 17.78 5.83
C LEU A 403 21.62 18.80 6.85
N SER A 404 22.13 19.94 6.39
CA SER A 404 22.67 20.98 7.28
C SER A 404 21.60 21.56 8.21
N PHE A 405 20.36 21.69 7.76
CA PHE A 405 19.25 22.19 8.55
C PHE A 405 18.92 21.29 9.74
N ILE A 406 18.98 19.94 9.54
CA ILE A 406 18.61 18.96 10.56
C ILE A 406 19.80 18.33 11.30
N THR A 407 21.04 18.77 11.01
CA THR A 407 22.25 18.38 11.73
C THR A 407 22.77 19.47 12.67
N GLY A 408 22.06 20.59 12.79
CA GLY A 408 22.39 21.68 13.72
C GLY A 408 22.25 21.27 15.19
N GLU A 409 22.93 21.99 16.10
CA GLU A 409 22.99 21.66 17.54
C GLU A 409 21.61 21.50 18.20
N LYS A 410 20.62 22.29 17.79
CA LYS A 410 19.25 22.26 18.36
C LYS A 410 18.42 21.06 17.86
N SER A 411 18.68 20.58 16.66
CA SER A 411 17.99 19.41 16.07
C SER A 411 18.63 18.09 16.49
N GLN A 412 19.85 18.13 16.99
CA GLN A 412 20.63 16.97 17.41
C GLN A 412 20.65 16.81 18.93
N ASN A 413 19.45 16.67 19.54
CA ASN A 413 19.30 16.42 20.97
C ASN A 413 18.04 15.60 21.28
N SER A 414 17.95 15.05 22.49
CA SER A 414 16.86 14.16 22.91
C SER A 414 15.47 14.82 22.97
N ASP A 415 15.39 16.15 22.97
CA ASP A 415 14.14 16.91 22.93
C ASP A 415 13.70 17.26 21.50
N ALA A 416 14.44 16.81 20.47
CA ALA A 416 14.13 17.06 19.07
C ALA A 416 13.39 15.90 18.42
N ILE A 417 12.45 16.26 17.51
CA ILE A 417 11.76 15.34 16.60
C ILE A 417 11.77 15.92 15.20
N ILE A 418 12.06 15.09 14.21
CA ILE A 418 12.27 15.47 12.82
C ILE A 418 11.33 14.63 11.96
N LEU A 419 10.44 15.29 11.22
CA LEU A 419 9.61 14.67 10.20
C LEU A 419 10.26 14.85 8.82
N ILE A 420 10.40 13.75 8.06
CA ILE A 420 10.85 13.76 6.67
C ILE A 420 9.71 13.21 5.81
N LYS A 421 9.12 14.06 4.94
CA LYS A 421 7.98 13.67 4.15
C LYS A 421 7.90 14.34 2.78
N GLY A 422 7.69 13.52 1.74
CA GLY A 422 7.51 13.93 0.36
C GLY A 422 7.00 12.79 -0.49
N SER A 423 6.65 13.06 -1.74
CA SER A 423 6.45 12.02 -2.74
C SER A 423 7.78 11.40 -3.13
N ARG A 424 7.79 10.15 -3.60
CA ARG A 424 8.98 9.37 -3.96
C ARG A 424 9.96 10.13 -4.87
N ILE A 425 9.43 10.98 -5.76
CA ILE A 425 10.25 11.78 -6.69
C ILE A 425 11.10 12.86 -6.01
N ALA A 426 10.83 13.19 -4.74
CA ALA A 426 11.64 14.14 -3.96
C ALA A 426 12.87 13.48 -3.32
N GLU A 427 13.01 12.15 -3.41
CA GLU A 427 14.15 11.34 -2.96
C GLU A 427 14.57 11.60 -1.50
N LEU A 428 13.63 11.98 -0.64
CA LEU A 428 13.89 12.31 0.78
C LEU A 428 14.20 11.07 1.65
N ASP A 429 14.02 9.87 1.14
CA ASP A 429 14.53 8.66 1.76
C ASP A 429 16.06 8.68 1.90
N GLN A 430 16.78 9.25 0.93
CA GLN A 430 18.24 9.40 1.00
C GLN A 430 18.66 10.31 2.18
N LEU A 431 17.88 11.36 2.47
CA LEU A 431 18.10 12.20 3.66
C LEU A 431 17.91 11.40 4.95
N ALA A 432 16.84 10.58 5.03
CA ALA A 432 16.59 9.76 6.21
C ALA A 432 17.68 8.71 6.43
N ASP A 433 18.19 8.12 5.34
CA ASP A 433 19.29 7.14 5.39
C ASP A 433 20.64 7.78 5.78
N ALA A 434 20.85 9.06 5.44
CA ALA A 434 22.07 9.80 5.79
C ALA A 434 22.13 10.25 7.27
N LEU A 435 21.02 10.12 8.01
CA LEU A 435 20.95 10.45 9.44
C LEU A 435 21.25 9.21 10.29
N ASP A 436 22.44 9.18 10.90
CA ASP A 436 22.89 8.10 11.81
C ASP A 436 23.02 8.53 13.26
#